data_957bc46b455b0ed2916cac3bee473885
#
_entry.id   957bc46b455b0ed2916cac3bee473885
#
_cell.length_a   1.000
_cell.length_b   1.000
_cell.length_c   1.000
_cell.angle_alpha   90.00
_cell.angle_beta   90.00
_cell.angle_gamma   90.00
#
_symmetry.space_group_name_H-M   'P 1'
#
loop_
_entity.id
_entity.type
_entity.pdbx_description
1 polymer ?
#
loop_
_entity_poly.entity_id
_entity_poly.type
_entity_poly.pdbx_seq_one_letter_code
_entity_poly.pdbx_strand_id
1 'polypeptide(L)'
;MPSEPEDGWRRLHPLTLIFAIGSRLHASRALILPALLALVVSKGRSAHGWDAWQPWLLLPALALLALEVVHYFTLAYRFEAHDIVVARGIFWTRERHIPYARVQNIELVQHWAHRLAGVAVVRLDTGTGAGAEAELAVLSTDAVQELRDAVRDGRRRDGPVGLEPAAAAAPPDVLAAPGLRELALHGLLTSRGTVVLFAIAGALWQGDLDGWGVRKYLPSWTGVWGEVARATPRLAIEFALAIVVALLVFRLASAAWSVVKHFDFSLTARGEELFQSYGLITRVGRTIPRARIQKLTITDTPLMRWCGRATLTIDTAAFVPEKHRQQQQEGSHVLVPIVPWTRVVALVRAVHPTGSTADLTDLDALDWQPVDPRTFRRLARVRTVLAIAVGIGLWFAIHWWAIAVALLLGAWLDALAWVSARLTAFAWSGETLIFRSSNGWTRRISLVRTSRVQVVTVRQSPLDLRWAMKRVVVDTAGAAGGGHHVDIPWLSVPVADGLYARLRHAAVQ
;
A
#
# COMPACT_ATOMS: atom_id res chain seq x y z
N MET A 1 38.82 12.32 -10.17
CA MET A 1 38.79 10.89 -9.83
C MET A 1 39.33 10.75 -8.41
N PRO A 2 38.53 10.39 -7.40
CA PRO A 2 39.09 10.06 -6.10
C PRO A 2 39.68 8.65 -6.19
N SER A 3 40.93 8.52 -5.72
CA SER A 3 41.69 7.28 -5.65
C SER A 3 40.91 6.19 -4.92
N GLU A 4 40.82 4.99 -5.51
CA GLU A 4 40.31 3.79 -4.83
C GLU A 4 41.19 3.52 -3.61
N PRO A 5 40.57 3.31 -2.41
CA PRO A 5 41.33 2.91 -1.24
C PRO A 5 41.80 1.45 -1.42
N GLU A 6 43.06 1.20 -1.06
CA GLU A 6 43.76 -0.10 -1.22
C GLU A 6 43.06 -1.30 -0.56
N ASP A 7 42.07 -1.09 0.31
CA ASP A 7 41.35 -2.15 1.04
C ASP A 7 39.98 -2.56 0.42
N GLY A 8 39.66 -2.13 -0.80
CA GLY A 8 38.38 -2.46 -1.47
C GLY A 8 37.14 -1.84 -0.84
N TRP A 9 37.27 -1.05 0.22
CA TRP A 9 36.16 -0.32 0.84
C TRP A 9 35.75 0.88 0.01
N ARG A 10 34.47 0.94 -0.33
CA ARG A 10 33.86 2.02 -1.09
C ARG A 10 32.99 2.89 -0.18
N ARG A 11 33.13 4.19 -0.32
CA ARG A 11 32.28 5.16 0.38
C ARG A 11 31.04 5.46 -0.46
N LEU A 12 29.99 5.90 0.23
CA LEU A 12 28.78 6.37 -0.45
C LEU A 12 29.08 7.63 -1.27
N HIS A 13 28.26 7.87 -2.27
CA HIS A 13 28.36 9.07 -3.09
C HIS A 13 28.14 10.34 -2.21
N PRO A 14 28.91 11.44 -2.36
CA PRO A 14 28.83 12.63 -1.51
C PRO A 14 27.44 13.27 -1.47
N LEU A 15 26.65 13.12 -2.51
CA LEU A 15 25.24 13.55 -2.53
C LEU A 15 24.36 12.82 -1.51
N THR A 16 24.80 11.68 -0.97
CA THR A 16 24.10 10.99 0.13
C THR A 16 23.87 11.93 1.32
N LEU A 17 24.84 12.79 1.63
CA LEU A 17 24.73 13.74 2.73
C LEU A 17 23.57 14.71 2.52
N ILE A 18 23.45 15.28 1.32
CA ILE A 18 22.37 16.23 0.99
C ILE A 18 21.01 15.55 1.10
N PHE A 19 20.89 14.33 0.57
CA PHE A 19 19.62 13.59 0.58
C PHE A 19 19.28 13.05 1.97
N ALA A 20 20.26 12.62 2.75
CA ALA A 20 20.07 12.20 4.14
C ALA A 20 19.57 13.37 5.01
N ILE A 21 20.19 14.54 4.89
CA ILE A 21 19.73 15.76 5.56
C ILE A 21 18.31 16.11 5.13
N GLY A 22 18.02 16.10 3.83
CA GLY A 22 16.69 16.39 3.29
C GLY A 22 15.60 15.44 3.81
N SER A 23 15.90 14.15 3.86
CA SER A 23 14.95 13.13 4.36
C SER A 23 14.69 13.26 5.87
N ARG A 24 15.72 13.59 6.65
CA ARG A 24 15.59 13.82 8.09
C ARG A 24 14.86 15.11 8.41
N LEU A 25 15.14 16.19 7.69
CA LEU A 25 14.38 17.44 7.79
C LEU A 25 12.89 17.19 7.46
N HIS A 26 12.61 16.38 6.46
CA HIS A 26 11.25 15.99 6.14
C HIS A 26 10.60 15.12 7.24
N ALA A 27 11.32 14.17 7.82
CA ALA A 27 10.84 13.35 8.93
C ALA A 27 10.63 14.14 10.22
N SER A 28 11.50 15.12 10.49
CA SER A 28 11.45 15.99 11.68
C SER A 28 10.54 17.22 11.50
N ARG A 29 9.86 17.37 10.36
CA ARG A 29 8.96 18.50 10.10
C ARG A 29 7.91 18.72 11.18
N ALA A 30 7.45 17.65 11.85
CA ALA A 30 6.52 17.72 12.96
C ALA A 30 7.08 18.42 14.20
N LEU A 31 8.42 18.49 14.33
CA LEU A 31 9.13 19.21 15.39
C LEU A 31 9.65 20.57 14.89
N ILE A 32 10.15 20.63 13.67
CA ILE A 32 10.77 21.83 13.08
C ILE A 32 9.73 22.86 12.67
N LEU A 33 8.58 22.44 12.09
CA LEU A 33 7.52 23.38 11.70
C LEU A 33 6.91 24.15 12.87
N PRO A 34 6.54 23.52 13.99
CA PRO A 34 6.07 24.25 15.18
C PRO A 34 7.15 25.14 15.77
N ALA A 35 8.44 24.71 15.77
CA ALA A 35 9.54 25.51 16.26
C ALA A 35 9.79 26.75 15.37
N LEU A 36 9.76 26.60 14.06
CA LEU A 36 9.85 27.73 13.11
C LEU A 36 8.62 28.64 13.21
N LEU A 37 7.42 28.07 13.36
CA LEU A 37 6.20 28.85 13.54
C LEU A 37 6.25 29.64 14.85
N ALA A 38 6.72 29.03 15.95
CA ALA A 38 6.95 29.70 17.22
C ALA A 38 7.97 30.85 17.07
N LEU A 39 9.04 30.65 16.30
CA LEU A 39 10.06 31.67 16.01
C LEU A 39 9.49 32.84 15.19
N VAL A 40 8.64 32.56 14.20
CA VAL A 40 8.00 33.61 13.37
C VAL A 40 6.95 34.39 14.16
N VAL A 41 6.14 33.68 14.97
CA VAL A 41 5.10 34.29 15.80
C VAL A 41 5.71 35.10 16.96
N SER A 42 6.84 34.69 17.52
CA SER A 42 7.51 35.41 18.59
C SER A 42 8.10 36.77 18.16
N LYS A 43 8.47 36.92 16.87
CA LYS A 43 8.94 38.22 16.33
C LYS A 43 7.87 39.33 16.37
N GLY A 44 6.61 38.97 16.54
CA GLY A 44 5.49 39.94 16.65
C GLY A 44 5.12 40.36 18.07
N ARG A 45 5.71 39.73 19.08
CA ARG A 45 5.42 40.01 20.50
C ARG A 45 6.75 40.35 21.21
N SER A 46 6.98 41.61 21.40
CA SER A 46 8.07 42.17 22.24
C SER A 46 7.81 41.85 23.72
N ALA A 47 8.03 40.60 24.11
CA ALA A 47 7.97 40.16 25.49
C ALA A 47 9.41 39.92 25.97
N HIS A 48 9.90 40.77 26.85
CA HIS A 48 11.17 40.65 27.56
C HIS A 48 11.35 39.23 28.11
N GLY A 49 12.39 38.50 27.63
CA GLY A 49 12.76 37.18 28.14
C GLY A 49 12.76 36.02 27.08
N TRP A 50 12.12 36.18 25.96
CA TRP A 50 12.08 35.12 24.90
C TRP A 50 13.32 35.13 23.98
N ASP A 51 13.99 36.26 23.84
CA ASP A 51 15.16 36.42 22.96
C ASP A 51 16.36 35.58 23.38
N ALA A 52 16.47 35.25 24.68
CA ALA A 52 17.54 34.41 25.20
C ALA A 52 17.37 32.91 24.86
N TRP A 53 16.16 32.44 24.55
CA TRP A 53 15.88 31.01 24.30
C TRP A 53 15.92 30.60 22.82
N GLN A 54 15.82 31.57 21.91
CA GLN A 54 15.78 31.32 20.47
C GLN A 54 17.01 30.57 19.93
N PRO A 55 18.27 30.91 20.30
CA PRO A 55 19.44 30.20 19.83
C PRO A 55 19.49 28.75 20.33
N TRP A 56 18.91 28.44 21.50
CA TRP A 56 18.92 27.09 22.06
C TRP A 56 18.00 26.13 21.29
N LEU A 57 16.98 26.61 20.60
CA LEU A 57 16.12 25.81 19.72
C LEU A 57 16.87 25.36 18.46
N LEU A 58 17.94 26.03 18.04
CA LEU A 58 18.76 25.63 16.90
C LEU A 58 19.75 24.52 17.24
N LEU A 59 20.12 24.34 18.51
CA LEU A 59 21.10 23.36 18.95
C LEU A 59 20.67 21.91 18.60
N PRO A 60 19.42 21.44 18.87
CA PRO A 60 19.02 20.10 18.49
C PRO A 60 19.02 19.92 16.97
N ALA A 61 18.69 20.94 16.19
CA ALA A 61 18.75 20.88 14.73
C ALA A 61 20.21 20.76 14.24
N LEU A 62 21.11 21.53 14.83
CA LEU A 62 22.55 21.48 14.53
C LEU A 62 23.16 20.13 14.96
N ALA A 63 22.77 19.62 16.13
CA ALA A 63 23.20 18.31 16.62
C ALA A 63 22.72 17.18 15.68
N LEU A 64 21.47 17.21 15.21
CA LEU A 64 20.96 16.27 14.23
C LEU A 64 21.73 16.34 12.90
N LEU A 65 22.04 17.55 12.45
CA LEU A 65 22.86 17.77 11.25
C LEU A 65 24.27 17.19 11.41
N ALA A 66 24.91 17.47 12.55
CA ALA A 66 26.23 16.94 12.86
C ALA A 66 26.23 15.40 12.91
N LEU A 67 25.22 14.81 13.53
CA LEU A 67 25.04 13.35 13.56
C LEU A 67 24.91 12.76 12.16
N GLU A 68 24.20 13.41 11.24
CA GLU A 68 24.09 12.93 9.85
C GLU A 68 25.41 13.03 9.09
N VAL A 69 26.15 14.10 9.28
CA VAL A 69 27.50 14.25 8.71
C VAL A 69 28.41 13.11 9.20
N VAL A 70 28.43 12.88 10.49
CA VAL A 70 29.23 11.80 11.08
C VAL A 70 28.76 10.43 10.57
N HIS A 71 27.44 10.24 10.50
CA HIS A 71 26.86 9.00 9.98
C HIS A 71 27.26 8.73 8.52
N TYR A 72 27.30 9.76 7.69
CA TYR A 72 27.77 9.65 6.30
C TYR A 72 29.22 9.17 6.22
N PHE A 73 30.12 9.75 7.03
CA PHE A 73 31.54 9.40 6.99
C PHE A 73 31.84 8.01 7.56
N THR A 74 30.95 7.45 8.38
CA THR A 74 31.14 6.14 9.03
C THR A 74 30.55 4.98 8.27
N LEU A 75 29.78 5.23 7.19
CA LEU A 75 29.18 4.18 6.39
C LEU A 75 30.05 3.88 5.17
N ALA A 76 30.52 2.62 5.10
CA ALA A 76 31.29 2.09 3.98
C ALA A 76 30.71 0.73 3.56
N TYR A 77 30.93 0.33 2.31
CA TYR A 77 30.53 -0.98 1.80
C TYR A 77 31.63 -1.59 0.94
N ARG A 78 31.63 -2.91 0.81
CA ARG A 78 32.55 -3.67 -0.01
C ARG A 78 31.81 -4.85 -0.65
N PHE A 79 32.08 -5.10 -1.93
CA PHE A 79 31.63 -6.29 -2.63
C PHE A 79 32.67 -7.38 -2.47
N GLU A 80 32.29 -8.49 -1.85
CA GLU A 80 33.13 -9.69 -1.75
C GLU A 80 32.64 -10.78 -2.73
N ALA A 81 33.33 -11.90 -2.83
CA ALA A 81 33.01 -12.95 -3.78
C ALA A 81 31.62 -13.59 -3.54
N HIS A 82 31.18 -13.67 -2.28
CA HIS A 82 29.94 -14.35 -1.86
C HIS A 82 28.94 -13.46 -1.14
N ASP A 83 29.37 -12.28 -0.68
CA ASP A 83 28.54 -11.38 0.10
C ASP A 83 28.83 -9.91 -0.16
N ILE A 84 27.90 -9.05 0.28
CA ILE A 84 28.13 -7.63 0.42
C ILE A 84 28.36 -7.32 1.89
N VAL A 85 29.48 -6.69 2.19
CA VAL A 85 29.81 -6.26 3.55
C VAL A 85 29.48 -4.79 3.71
N VAL A 86 28.70 -4.45 4.72
CA VAL A 86 28.32 -3.09 5.05
C VAL A 86 28.85 -2.78 6.45
N ALA A 87 29.79 -1.84 6.55
CA ALA A 87 30.33 -1.36 7.81
C ALA A 87 29.65 -0.05 8.21
N ARG A 88 29.27 0.05 9.47
CA ARG A 88 28.62 1.22 10.04
C ARG A 88 29.02 1.42 11.50
N GLY A 89 29.33 2.63 11.90
CA GLY A 89 29.52 2.97 13.31
C GLY A 89 30.64 3.98 13.53
N ILE A 90 30.56 4.75 14.62
CA ILE A 90 31.54 5.77 15.03
C ILE A 90 32.49 5.20 16.08
N PHE A 91 31.93 4.67 17.18
CA PHE A 91 32.69 4.11 18.30
C PHE A 91 32.78 2.60 18.24
N TRP A 92 31.75 1.94 17.65
CA TRP A 92 31.64 0.49 17.49
C TRP A 92 31.35 0.21 16.02
N THR A 93 32.36 -0.20 15.28
CA THR A 93 32.18 -0.61 13.89
C THR A 93 31.38 -1.91 13.87
N ARG A 94 30.20 -1.87 13.27
CA ARG A 94 29.35 -3.03 13.06
C ARG A 94 29.44 -3.41 11.60
N GLU A 95 30.01 -4.57 11.32
CA GLU A 95 30.05 -5.14 9.99
C GLU A 95 28.87 -6.09 9.83
N ARG A 96 28.18 -5.94 8.71
CA ARG A 96 27.09 -6.81 8.30
C ARG A 96 27.44 -7.50 7.01
N HIS A 97 27.53 -8.80 7.06
CA HIS A 97 27.73 -9.68 5.92
C HIS A 97 26.37 -10.11 5.38
N ILE A 98 26.06 -9.78 4.14
CA ILE A 98 24.80 -10.11 3.45
C ILE A 98 25.13 -11.02 2.29
N PRO A 99 24.99 -12.36 2.45
CA PRO A 99 25.25 -13.30 1.38
C PRO A 99 24.34 -13.05 0.18
N TYR A 100 24.91 -13.04 -1.04
CA TYR A 100 24.15 -12.81 -2.26
C TYR A 100 23.02 -13.83 -2.44
N ALA A 101 23.22 -15.07 -2.03
CA ALA A 101 22.18 -16.10 -2.04
C ALA A 101 20.97 -15.78 -1.18
N ARG A 102 21.14 -14.96 -0.12
CA ARG A 102 20.03 -14.50 0.75
C ARG A 102 19.34 -13.25 0.25
N VAL A 103 19.96 -12.46 -0.61
CA VAL A 103 19.33 -11.26 -1.18
C VAL A 103 18.14 -11.67 -2.01
N GLN A 104 16.97 -11.26 -1.60
CA GLN A 104 15.70 -11.71 -2.16
C GLN A 104 15.11 -10.71 -3.15
N ASN A 105 15.25 -9.44 -2.84
CA ASN A 105 14.76 -8.36 -3.67
C ASN A 105 15.76 -7.20 -3.65
N ILE A 106 15.92 -6.56 -4.80
CA ILE A 106 16.70 -5.33 -4.95
C ILE A 106 15.71 -4.26 -5.40
N GLU A 107 15.35 -3.38 -4.49
CA GLU A 107 14.51 -2.24 -4.80
C GLU A 107 15.38 -1.01 -5.06
N LEU A 108 15.19 -0.38 -6.21
CA LEU A 108 15.85 0.85 -6.60
C LEU A 108 14.86 2.00 -6.51
N VAL A 109 15.21 3.01 -5.76
CA VAL A 109 14.41 4.22 -5.62
C VAL A 109 15.23 5.41 -6.09
N GLN A 110 14.77 6.07 -7.15
CA GLN A 110 15.41 7.27 -7.70
C GLN A 110 14.44 8.44 -7.68
N HIS A 111 14.64 9.36 -6.77
CA HIS A 111 13.97 10.66 -6.81
C HIS A 111 14.45 11.47 -8.02
N TRP A 112 13.69 12.47 -8.47
CA TRP A 112 14.09 13.31 -9.61
C TRP A 112 15.50 13.90 -9.43
N ALA A 113 15.85 14.34 -8.22
CA ALA A 113 17.17 14.87 -7.90
C ALA A 113 18.27 13.78 -7.94
N HIS A 114 17.97 12.52 -7.53
CA HIS A 114 18.89 11.39 -7.70
C HIS A 114 19.16 11.09 -9.18
N ARG A 115 18.14 11.23 -10.03
CA ARG A 115 18.28 11.01 -11.48
C ARG A 115 19.19 12.05 -12.11
N LEU A 116 19.04 13.33 -11.75
CA LEU A 116 19.94 14.40 -12.22
C LEU A 116 21.39 14.16 -11.79
N ALA A 117 21.60 13.57 -10.64
CA ALA A 117 22.88 13.27 -10.05
C ALA A 117 23.46 11.90 -10.46
N GLY A 118 22.78 11.09 -11.27
CA GLY A 118 23.20 9.76 -11.68
C GLY A 118 23.33 8.75 -10.54
N VAL A 119 22.51 8.88 -9.48
CA VAL A 119 22.58 8.05 -8.28
C VAL A 119 21.24 7.38 -7.97
N ALA A 120 21.24 6.33 -7.15
CA ALA A 120 20.05 5.62 -6.71
C ALA A 120 20.16 5.17 -5.25
N VAL A 121 19.05 5.15 -4.52
CA VAL A 121 18.94 4.45 -3.24
C VAL A 121 18.62 3.00 -3.50
N VAL A 122 19.44 2.11 -2.94
CA VAL A 122 19.27 0.65 -3.07
C VAL A 122 18.81 0.10 -1.74
N ARG A 123 17.72 -0.68 -1.76
CA ARG A 123 17.24 -1.44 -0.61
C ARG A 123 17.37 -2.92 -0.91
N LEU A 124 18.07 -3.63 -0.03
CA LEU A 124 18.24 -5.07 -0.11
C LEU A 124 17.32 -5.75 0.90
N ASP A 125 16.50 -6.67 0.42
CA ASP A 125 15.63 -7.50 1.24
C ASP A 125 16.14 -8.93 1.22
N THR A 126 16.44 -9.50 2.42
CA THR A 126 16.98 -10.85 2.57
C THR A 126 15.94 -11.84 3.12
N GLY A 127 14.71 -11.37 3.38
CA GLY A 127 13.61 -12.24 3.82
C GLY A 127 13.70 -12.80 5.23
N THR A 128 14.65 -12.36 6.05
CA THR A 128 14.79 -12.82 7.46
C THR A 128 13.81 -12.14 8.40
N GLY A 129 12.90 -11.32 7.89
CA GLY A 129 11.81 -10.76 8.67
C GLY A 129 12.13 -9.49 9.46
N ALA A 130 13.36 -9.00 9.42
CA ALA A 130 13.77 -7.80 10.17
C ALA A 130 13.61 -6.47 9.38
N GLY A 131 12.95 -6.50 8.21
CA GLY A 131 12.88 -5.37 7.29
C GLY A 131 13.99 -5.36 6.26
N ALA A 132 14.14 -4.28 5.51
CA ALA A 132 15.30 -4.11 4.64
C ALA A 132 16.57 -4.24 5.50
N GLU A 133 17.30 -5.35 5.38
CA GLU A 133 18.47 -5.62 6.22
C GLU A 133 19.60 -4.64 5.97
N ALA A 134 19.66 -4.09 4.75
CA ALA A 134 20.53 -2.98 4.43
C ALA A 134 19.84 -2.02 3.48
N GLU A 135 19.69 -0.79 3.93
CA GLU A 135 19.45 0.35 3.06
C GLU A 135 20.83 0.92 2.71
N LEU A 136 21.30 0.59 1.50
CA LEU A 136 22.49 1.21 0.95
C LEU A 136 22.06 2.57 0.40
N ALA A 137 22.26 3.60 1.20
CA ALA A 137 21.92 4.95 0.80
C ALA A 137 22.82 5.36 -0.38
N VAL A 138 22.21 5.80 -1.45
CA VAL A 138 22.78 6.48 -2.63
C VAL A 138 24.07 5.88 -3.20
N LEU A 139 23.89 4.92 -4.08
CA LEU A 139 24.94 4.36 -4.94
C LEU A 139 24.95 5.05 -6.31
N SER A 140 26.09 5.11 -6.97
CA SER A 140 26.15 5.47 -8.39
C SER A 140 25.43 4.42 -9.25
N THR A 141 24.95 4.83 -10.41
CA THR A 141 24.29 3.91 -11.36
C THR A 141 25.18 2.71 -11.73
N ASP A 142 26.48 2.93 -11.84
CA ASP A 142 27.45 1.88 -12.18
C ASP A 142 27.61 0.87 -11.03
N ALA A 143 27.72 1.37 -9.77
CA ALA A 143 27.77 0.51 -8.59
C ALA A 143 26.47 -0.29 -8.39
N VAL A 144 25.32 0.24 -8.81
CA VAL A 144 24.04 -0.49 -8.81
C VAL A 144 24.05 -1.64 -9.82
N GLN A 145 24.63 -1.43 -11.00
CA GLN A 145 24.74 -2.51 -12.01
C GLN A 145 25.70 -3.59 -11.52
N GLU A 146 26.86 -3.19 -10.99
CA GLU A 146 27.84 -4.12 -10.39
C GLU A 146 27.20 -4.96 -9.28
N LEU A 147 26.42 -4.35 -8.38
CA LEU A 147 25.69 -5.06 -7.34
C LEU A 147 24.69 -6.08 -7.91
N ARG A 148 23.94 -5.70 -8.96
CA ARG A 148 22.98 -6.60 -9.59
C ARG A 148 23.67 -7.81 -10.22
N ASP A 149 24.80 -7.57 -10.88
CA ASP A 149 25.57 -8.64 -11.52
C ASP A 149 26.21 -9.55 -10.47
N ALA A 150 26.78 -8.97 -9.40
CA ALA A 150 27.32 -9.72 -8.26
C ALA A 150 26.25 -10.60 -7.58
N VAL A 151 25.06 -10.04 -7.31
CA VAL A 151 23.94 -10.82 -6.73
C VAL A 151 23.46 -11.92 -7.68
N ARG A 152 23.40 -11.64 -8.99
CA ARG A 152 23.01 -12.64 -9.98
C ARG A 152 24.03 -13.79 -10.05
N ASP A 153 25.30 -13.46 -10.06
CA ASP A 153 26.38 -14.45 -10.14
C ASP A 153 26.53 -15.23 -8.82
N GLY A 154 26.39 -14.56 -7.67
CA GLY A 154 26.38 -15.22 -6.36
C GLY A 154 25.21 -16.21 -6.22
N ARG A 155 24.01 -15.85 -6.68
CA ARG A 155 22.86 -16.77 -6.71
C ARG A 155 23.07 -17.96 -7.63
N ARG A 156 23.85 -17.82 -8.70
CA ARG A 156 24.19 -18.93 -9.60
C ARG A 156 25.20 -19.89 -8.98
N ARG A 157 26.13 -19.38 -8.18
CA ARG A 157 27.18 -20.18 -7.53
C ARG A 157 26.67 -20.93 -6.30
N ASP A 158 25.90 -20.26 -5.45
CA ASP A 158 25.47 -20.74 -4.14
C ASP A 158 24.01 -21.22 -4.11
N GLY A 159 23.28 -21.12 -5.24
CA GLY A 159 21.91 -21.61 -5.38
C GLY A 159 21.86 -23.15 -5.45
N PRO A 160 20.71 -23.77 -5.07
CA PRO A 160 20.55 -25.21 -5.20
C PRO A 160 20.82 -25.64 -6.63
N VAL A 161 21.72 -26.62 -6.77
CA VAL A 161 22.14 -27.25 -8.04
C VAL A 161 20.88 -27.78 -8.74
N GLY A 162 20.45 -27.14 -9.81
CA GLY A 162 19.24 -27.55 -10.57
C GLY A 162 18.48 -26.42 -11.26
N LEU A 163 18.80 -25.15 -10.97
CA LEU A 163 18.33 -24.07 -11.81
C LEU A 163 19.24 -23.98 -13.04
N GLU A 164 18.81 -24.56 -14.16
CA GLU A 164 19.43 -24.36 -15.45
C GLU A 164 19.69 -22.85 -15.67
N PRO A 165 20.83 -22.50 -16.28
CA PRO A 165 21.11 -21.12 -16.64
C PRO A 165 19.94 -20.66 -17.51
N ALA A 166 19.15 -19.72 -16.98
CA ALA A 166 18.11 -19.09 -17.79
C ALA A 166 18.75 -18.68 -19.11
N ALA A 167 18.31 -19.34 -20.17
CA ALA A 167 18.81 -19.22 -21.52
C ALA A 167 19.12 -17.74 -21.81
N ALA A 168 20.30 -17.51 -22.39
CA ALA A 168 20.78 -16.19 -22.78
C ALA A 168 19.62 -15.36 -23.31
N ALA A 169 19.21 -14.38 -22.47
CA ALA A 169 18.34 -13.26 -22.76
C ALA A 169 17.35 -13.43 -23.93
N ALA A 170 16.31 -14.24 -23.73
CA ALA A 170 15.09 -14.01 -24.48
C ALA A 170 14.68 -12.54 -24.23
N PRO A 171 14.24 -11.81 -25.24
CA PRO A 171 13.78 -10.43 -25.06
C PRO A 171 12.73 -10.39 -23.95
N PRO A 172 12.76 -9.37 -23.07
CA PRO A 172 11.85 -9.30 -21.95
C PRO A 172 10.41 -9.29 -22.46
N ASP A 173 9.60 -10.24 -22.00
CA ASP A 173 8.18 -10.27 -22.33
C ASP A 173 7.46 -9.18 -21.57
N VAL A 174 6.86 -8.22 -22.28
CA VAL A 174 6.11 -7.10 -21.69
C VAL A 174 4.71 -7.57 -21.34
N LEU A 175 4.48 -7.86 -20.08
CA LEU A 175 3.18 -8.33 -19.57
C LEU A 175 2.15 -7.20 -19.49
N ALA A 176 2.55 -6.00 -19.07
CA ALA A 176 1.69 -4.85 -18.96
C ALA A 176 2.45 -3.53 -19.08
N ALA A 177 1.93 -2.61 -19.88
CA ALA A 177 2.42 -1.24 -20.02
C ALA A 177 1.22 -0.32 -20.29
N PRO A 178 0.42 0.05 -19.25
CA PRO A 178 -0.73 0.94 -19.41
C PRO A 178 -0.28 2.33 -19.86
N GLY A 179 -0.94 2.85 -20.88
CA GLY A 179 -0.68 4.19 -21.40
C GLY A 179 -1.20 5.31 -20.47
N LEU A 180 -0.84 6.56 -20.74
CA LEU A 180 -1.21 7.72 -19.93
C LEU A 180 -2.73 7.85 -19.74
N ARG A 181 -3.54 7.55 -20.77
CA ARG A 181 -5.00 7.56 -20.69
C ARG A 181 -5.54 6.55 -19.69
N GLU A 182 -4.97 5.34 -19.66
CA GLU A 182 -5.36 4.31 -18.71
C GLU A 182 -4.96 4.67 -17.28
N LEU A 183 -3.77 5.29 -17.11
CA LEU A 183 -3.32 5.78 -15.80
C LEU A 183 -4.17 6.93 -15.29
N ALA A 184 -4.60 7.85 -16.15
CA ALA A 184 -5.54 8.91 -15.80
C ALA A 184 -6.92 8.30 -15.42
N LEU A 185 -7.39 7.34 -16.21
CA LEU A 185 -8.63 6.60 -15.92
C LEU A 185 -8.53 5.87 -14.57
N HIS A 186 -7.39 5.25 -14.25
CA HIS A 186 -7.16 4.65 -12.93
C HIS A 186 -7.39 5.67 -11.80
N GLY A 187 -6.82 6.86 -11.91
CA GLY A 187 -6.98 7.90 -10.90
C GLY A 187 -8.43 8.41 -10.78
N LEU A 188 -9.16 8.50 -11.90
CA LEU A 188 -10.58 8.86 -11.91
C LEU A 188 -11.45 7.78 -11.24
N LEU A 189 -11.14 6.50 -11.46
CA LEU A 189 -11.93 5.36 -10.97
C LEU A 189 -11.61 4.97 -9.53
N THR A 190 -10.43 5.39 -9.01
CA THR A 190 -9.96 5.05 -7.66
C THR A 190 -10.43 6.11 -6.66
N SER A 191 -11.08 5.68 -5.58
CA SER A 191 -11.65 6.57 -4.55
C SER A 191 -10.67 7.04 -3.47
N ARG A 192 -9.36 6.81 -3.65
CA ARG A 192 -8.33 7.17 -2.64
C ARG A 192 -8.30 8.65 -2.29
N GLY A 193 -8.75 9.47 -3.18
CA GLY A 193 -8.79 10.90 -2.99
C GLY A 193 -9.82 11.39 -1.98
N THR A 194 -10.87 10.65 -1.66
CA THR A 194 -11.88 11.06 -0.67
C THR A 194 -11.29 11.22 0.74
N VAL A 195 -10.29 10.41 1.10
CA VAL A 195 -9.58 10.52 2.39
C VAL A 195 -8.82 11.84 2.49
N VAL A 196 -8.19 12.28 1.39
CA VAL A 196 -7.47 13.57 1.34
C VAL A 196 -8.45 14.75 1.45
N LEU A 197 -9.63 14.64 0.84
CA LEU A 197 -10.70 15.65 0.98
C LEU A 197 -11.14 15.80 2.44
N PHE A 198 -11.43 14.68 3.10
CA PHE A 198 -11.80 14.71 4.50
C PHE A 198 -10.65 15.20 5.40
N ALA A 199 -9.40 14.87 5.06
CA ALA A 199 -8.23 15.37 5.77
C ALA A 199 -8.06 16.89 5.59
N ILE A 200 -8.23 17.40 4.36
CA ILE A 200 -8.19 18.85 4.09
C ILE A 200 -9.38 19.55 4.76
N ALA A 201 -10.59 19.02 4.63
CA ALA A 201 -11.77 19.56 5.29
C ALA A 201 -11.61 19.56 6.82
N GLY A 202 -11.06 18.48 7.38
CA GLY A 202 -10.76 18.40 8.82
C GLY A 202 -9.65 19.36 9.27
N ALA A 203 -8.60 19.52 8.46
CA ALA A 203 -7.53 20.49 8.73
C ALA A 203 -8.05 21.93 8.63
N LEU A 204 -8.90 22.22 7.66
CA LEU A 204 -9.61 23.50 7.55
C LEU A 204 -10.58 23.72 8.72
N TRP A 205 -11.18 22.64 9.22
CA TRP A 205 -12.04 22.69 10.41
C TRP A 205 -11.27 22.96 11.71
N GLN A 206 -10.09 22.36 11.88
CA GLN A 206 -9.27 22.49 13.10
C GLN A 206 -8.31 23.69 13.06
N GLY A 207 -8.02 24.22 11.87
CA GLY A 207 -7.11 25.35 11.70
C GLY A 207 -7.75 26.65 12.21
N ASP A 208 -6.98 27.46 12.92
CA ASP A 208 -7.34 28.84 13.23
C ASP A 208 -7.24 29.68 11.94
N LEU A 209 -8.30 29.61 11.12
CA LEU A 209 -8.38 30.27 9.82
C LEU A 209 -8.56 31.79 9.93
N ASP A 210 -8.70 32.30 11.15
CA ASP A 210 -8.83 33.75 11.40
C ASP A 210 -7.54 34.50 11.01
N GLY A 211 -6.36 33.86 11.22
CA GLY A 211 -5.07 34.42 10.81
C GLY A 211 -4.85 34.52 9.31
N TRP A 212 -5.55 33.74 8.50
CA TRP A 212 -5.38 33.68 7.04
C TRP A 212 -6.49 34.41 6.25
N GLY A 213 -7.44 35.01 6.96
CA GLY A 213 -8.58 35.69 6.33
C GLY A 213 -9.53 34.80 5.55
N VAL A 214 -9.32 33.48 5.56
CA VAL A 214 -10.11 32.49 4.81
C VAL A 214 -11.51 32.37 5.42
N ARG A 215 -11.66 32.57 6.72
CA ARG A 215 -12.96 32.52 7.40
C ARG A 215 -13.94 33.57 6.89
N LYS A 216 -13.45 34.66 6.33
CA LYS A 216 -14.31 35.69 5.69
C LYS A 216 -15.09 35.13 4.49
N TYR A 217 -14.58 34.07 3.86
CA TYR A 217 -15.17 33.41 2.69
C TYR A 217 -15.86 32.08 3.04
N LEU A 218 -15.69 31.57 4.29
CA LEU A 218 -16.36 30.36 4.78
C LEU A 218 -17.57 30.77 5.63
N PRO A 219 -18.78 30.31 5.27
CA PRO A 219 -19.96 30.56 6.08
C PRO A 219 -19.79 29.98 7.48
N SER A 220 -20.19 30.72 8.52
CA SER A 220 -20.23 30.19 9.89
C SER A 220 -21.20 29.00 9.93
N TRP A 221 -20.81 27.88 10.56
CA TRP A 221 -21.65 26.66 10.62
C TRP A 221 -23.00 26.92 11.26
N THR A 222 -23.07 27.79 12.29
CA THR A 222 -24.33 28.23 12.89
C THR A 222 -25.17 29.03 11.91
N GLY A 223 -24.55 29.84 11.04
CA GLY A 223 -25.21 30.52 9.93
C GLY A 223 -25.69 29.54 8.86
N VAL A 224 -24.80 28.59 8.44
CA VAL A 224 -25.14 27.57 7.43
C VAL A 224 -26.35 26.73 7.84
N TRP A 225 -26.41 26.25 9.08
CA TRP A 225 -27.56 25.47 9.53
C TRP A 225 -28.81 26.32 9.67
N GLY A 226 -28.68 27.57 10.10
CA GLY A 226 -29.79 28.51 10.12
C GLY A 226 -30.26 28.92 8.72
N GLU A 227 -29.38 29.00 7.75
CA GLU A 227 -29.71 29.27 6.35
C GLU A 227 -30.22 28.03 5.62
N VAL A 228 -29.66 26.84 5.89
CA VAL A 228 -30.19 25.58 5.36
C VAL A 228 -31.62 25.31 5.86
N ALA A 229 -31.93 25.66 7.10
CA ALA A 229 -33.29 25.58 7.63
C ALA A 229 -34.26 26.59 6.98
N ARG A 230 -33.73 27.68 6.42
CA ARG A 230 -34.46 28.72 5.66
C ARG A 230 -34.19 28.64 4.17
N ALA A 231 -33.50 27.59 3.71
CA ALA A 231 -32.95 27.49 2.37
C ALA A 231 -34.05 27.63 1.33
N THR A 232 -33.95 28.72 0.60
CA THR A 232 -34.60 28.83 -0.70
C THR A 232 -34.04 27.72 -1.61
N PRO A 233 -34.83 27.14 -2.53
CA PRO A 233 -34.36 26.13 -3.49
C PRO A 233 -33.06 26.52 -4.22
N ARG A 234 -32.81 27.80 -4.37
CA ARG A 234 -31.61 28.37 -5.01
C ARG A 234 -30.33 28.08 -4.22
N LEU A 235 -30.33 28.29 -2.89
CA LEU A 235 -29.17 28.00 -2.05
C LEU A 235 -28.83 26.50 -2.01
N ALA A 236 -29.86 25.64 -2.00
CA ALA A 236 -29.66 24.20 -2.10
C ALA A 236 -28.99 23.79 -3.42
N ILE A 237 -29.39 24.43 -4.54
CA ILE A 237 -28.78 24.19 -5.88
C ILE A 237 -27.34 24.71 -5.90
N GLU A 238 -27.07 25.91 -5.38
CA GLU A 238 -25.72 26.48 -5.33
C GLU A 238 -24.76 25.60 -4.48
N PHE A 239 -25.24 25.10 -3.35
CA PHE A 239 -24.47 24.19 -2.49
C PHE A 239 -24.23 22.82 -3.16
N ALA A 240 -25.26 22.25 -3.82
CA ALA A 240 -25.12 21.01 -4.57
C ALA A 240 -24.12 21.19 -5.73
N LEU A 241 -24.19 22.32 -6.45
CA LEU A 241 -23.25 22.64 -7.52
C LEU A 241 -21.82 22.78 -7.01
N ALA A 242 -21.63 23.46 -5.86
CA ALA A 242 -20.32 23.60 -5.23
C ALA A 242 -19.72 22.22 -4.84
N ILE A 243 -20.55 21.30 -4.31
CA ILE A 243 -20.14 19.92 -4.02
C ILE A 243 -19.73 19.20 -5.31
N VAL A 244 -20.52 19.30 -6.37
CA VAL A 244 -20.23 18.66 -7.66
C VAL A 244 -18.91 19.19 -8.24
N VAL A 245 -18.69 20.49 -8.23
CA VAL A 245 -17.44 21.12 -8.69
C VAL A 245 -16.26 20.65 -7.83
N ALA A 246 -16.39 20.63 -6.51
CA ALA A 246 -15.35 20.15 -5.61
C ALA A 246 -15.01 18.68 -5.88
N LEU A 247 -16.01 17.82 -6.07
CA LEU A 247 -15.82 16.42 -6.43
C LEU A 247 -15.13 16.26 -7.78
N LEU A 248 -15.48 17.08 -8.77
CA LEU A 248 -14.85 17.06 -10.10
C LEU A 248 -13.38 17.47 -10.03
N VAL A 249 -13.08 18.61 -9.40
CA VAL A 249 -11.69 19.08 -9.21
C VAL A 249 -10.86 18.01 -8.51
N PHE A 250 -11.42 17.39 -7.50
CA PHE A 250 -10.78 16.35 -6.75
C PHE A 250 -10.53 15.07 -7.58
N ARG A 251 -11.49 14.66 -8.43
CA ARG A 251 -11.32 13.56 -9.38
C ARG A 251 -10.21 13.85 -10.39
N LEU A 252 -10.14 15.07 -10.90
CA LEU A 252 -9.08 15.49 -11.82
C LEU A 252 -7.71 15.50 -11.13
N ALA A 253 -7.62 16.00 -9.90
CA ALA A 253 -6.40 15.95 -9.10
C ALA A 253 -5.95 14.50 -8.82
N SER A 254 -6.89 13.59 -8.53
CA SER A 254 -6.60 12.16 -8.37
C SER A 254 -6.10 11.52 -9.67
N ALA A 255 -6.66 11.90 -10.81
CA ALA A 255 -6.18 11.45 -12.12
C ALA A 255 -4.75 11.94 -12.39
N ALA A 256 -4.47 13.22 -12.18
CA ALA A 256 -3.14 13.79 -12.34
C ALA A 256 -2.12 13.11 -11.42
N TRP A 257 -2.49 12.91 -10.15
CA TRP A 257 -1.64 12.20 -9.19
C TRP A 257 -1.35 10.75 -9.61
N SER A 258 -2.35 10.04 -10.12
CA SER A 258 -2.19 8.67 -10.63
C SER A 258 -1.22 8.61 -11.80
N VAL A 259 -1.32 9.58 -12.74
CA VAL A 259 -0.38 9.69 -13.85
C VAL A 259 1.04 9.95 -13.35
N VAL A 260 1.23 10.90 -12.43
CA VAL A 260 2.56 11.21 -11.88
C VAL A 260 3.15 10.02 -11.13
N LYS A 261 2.33 9.33 -10.32
CA LYS A 261 2.78 8.19 -9.51
C LYS A 261 3.16 6.99 -10.37
N HIS A 262 2.40 6.69 -11.41
CA HIS A 262 2.56 5.49 -12.23
C HIS A 262 3.11 5.79 -13.64
N PHE A 263 3.70 6.95 -13.84
CA PHE A 263 4.28 7.35 -15.12
C PHE A 263 5.27 6.31 -15.64
N ASP A 264 5.27 6.04 -16.94
CA ASP A 264 6.14 5.07 -17.60
C ASP A 264 6.12 3.69 -16.93
N PHE A 265 4.90 3.26 -16.54
CA PHE A 265 4.72 1.97 -15.90
C PHE A 265 5.01 0.84 -16.88
N SER A 266 5.87 -0.08 -16.46
CA SER A 266 6.12 -1.31 -17.20
C SER A 266 6.26 -2.49 -16.25
N LEU A 267 5.62 -3.59 -16.60
CA LEU A 267 5.78 -4.90 -15.98
C LEU A 267 6.31 -5.87 -17.04
N THR A 268 7.52 -6.36 -16.85
CA THR A 268 8.16 -7.31 -17.76
C THR A 268 8.48 -8.62 -17.05
N ALA A 269 8.40 -9.73 -17.77
CA ALA A 269 8.83 -11.03 -17.29
C ALA A 269 10.20 -11.38 -17.89
N ARG A 270 11.10 -11.91 -17.05
CA ARG A 270 12.39 -12.46 -17.44
C ARG A 270 12.59 -13.78 -16.71
N GLY A 271 12.28 -14.89 -17.37
CA GLY A 271 12.29 -16.21 -16.74
C GLY A 271 11.37 -16.25 -15.52
N GLU A 272 11.92 -16.61 -14.36
CA GLU A 272 11.19 -16.71 -13.09
C GLU A 272 11.07 -15.37 -12.33
N GLU A 273 11.52 -14.28 -12.91
CA GLU A 273 11.46 -12.97 -12.26
C GLU A 273 10.54 -12.00 -13.01
N LEU A 274 9.78 -11.23 -12.26
CA LEU A 274 9.00 -10.09 -12.73
C LEU A 274 9.77 -8.81 -12.42
N PHE A 275 9.91 -7.96 -13.40
CA PHE A 275 10.53 -6.65 -13.24
C PHE A 275 9.49 -5.56 -13.45
N GLN A 276 9.29 -4.74 -12.43
CA GLN A 276 8.35 -3.63 -12.42
C GLN A 276 9.10 -2.31 -12.36
N SER A 277 8.76 -1.35 -13.21
CA SER A 277 9.27 0.02 -13.12
C SER A 277 8.16 1.04 -13.32
N TYR A 278 8.20 2.15 -12.57
CA TYR A 278 7.23 3.24 -12.68
C TYR A 278 7.69 4.49 -11.94
N GLY A 279 7.10 5.64 -12.29
CA GLY A 279 7.17 6.88 -11.55
C GLY A 279 7.84 8.04 -12.27
N LEU A 280 7.20 9.21 -12.23
CA LEU A 280 7.72 10.45 -12.84
C LEU A 280 8.69 11.18 -11.90
N ILE A 281 8.22 11.52 -10.69
CA ILE A 281 9.00 12.24 -9.70
C ILE A 281 9.97 11.30 -8.98
N THR A 282 9.46 10.14 -8.55
CA THR A 282 10.27 9.09 -7.92
C THR A 282 10.14 7.83 -8.74
N ARG A 283 11.19 7.47 -9.48
CA ARG A 283 11.23 6.22 -10.23
C ARG A 283 11.54 5.07 -9.29
N VAL A 284 10.68 4.07 -9.30
CA VAL A 284 10.84 2.84 -8.51
C VAL A 284 11.04 1.69 -9.48
N GLY A 285 12.11 0.94 -9.29
CA GLY A 285 12.38 -0.31 -9.99
C GLY A 285 12.43 -1.46 -8.99
N ARG A 286 11.63 -2.51 -9.21
CA ARG A 286 11.54 -3.64 -8.29
C ARG A 286 11.62 -4.95 -9.07
N THR A 287 12.37 -5.90 -8.53
CA THR A 287 12.42 -7.28 -9.03
C THR A 287 11.65 -8.19 -8.09
N ILE A 288 10.70 -8.94 -8.62
CA ILE A 288 9.79 -9.79 -7.84
C ILE A 288 9.95 -11.23 -8.35
N PRO A 289 10.60 -12.13 -7.60
CA PRO A 289 10.63 -13.55 -7.94
C PRO A 289 9.23 -14.17 -7.87
N ARG A 290 8.78 -14.84 -8.94
CA ARG A 290 7.45 -15.47 -9.00
C ARG A 290 7.24 -16.49 -7.89
N ALA A 291 8.27 -17.23 -7.53
CA ALA A 291 8.25 -18.21 -6.45
C ALA A 291 7.88 -17.62 -5.07
N ARG A 292 7.99 -16.29 -4.89
CA ARG A 292 7.68 -15.58 -3.64
C ARG A 292 6.28 -15.05 -3.54
N ILE A 293 5.55 -15.05 -4.65
CA ILE A 293 4.17 -14.59 -4.67
C ILE A 293 3.34 -15.60 -3.86
N GLN A 294 2.79 -15.14 -2.75
CA GLN A 294 1.97 -15.93 -1.84
C GLN A 294 0.49 -15.84 -2.20
N LYS A 295 0.05 -14.63 -2.53
CA LYS A 295 -1.33 -14.33 -2.86
C LYS A 295 -1.36 -13.31 -4.00
N LEU A 296 -2.28 -13.49 -4.90
CA LEU A 296 -2.61 -12.55 -5.95
C LEU A 296 -4.04 -12.07 -5.73
N THR A 297 -4.26 -10.77 -5.80
CA THR A 297 -5.58 -10.19 -5.56
C THR A 297 -5.97 -9.26 -6.70
N ILE A 298 -7.11 -9.53 -7.30
CA ILE A 298 -7.76 -8.68 -8.29
C ILE A 298 -8.76 -7.82 -7.54
N THR A 299 -8.65 -6.52 -7.69
CA THR A 299 -9.53 -5.56 -6.99
C THR A 299 -10.23 -4.68 -8.01
N ASP A 300 -11.54 -4.53 -7.85
CA ASP A 300 -12.33 -3.59 -8.62
C ASP A 300 -13.35 -2.82 -7.77
N THR A 301 -13.64 -1.60 -8.18
CA THR A 301 -14.72 -0.77 -7.65
C THR A 301 -15.92 -0.82 -8.62
N PRO A 302 -17.14 -0.37 -8.22
CA PRO A 302 -18.28 -0.33 -9.15
C PRO A 302 -17.99 0.43 -10.44
N LEU A 303 -17.28 1.56 -10.36
CA LEU A 303 -16.87 2.35 -11.52
C LEU A 303 -15.87 1.59 -12.41
N MET A 304 -14.92 0.88 -11.80
CA MET A 304 -13.97 0.04 -12.54
C MET A 304 -14.69 -1.10 -13.26
N ARG A 305 -15.64 -1.77 -12.59
CA ARG A 305 -16.47 -2.85 -13.21
C ARG A 305 -17.25 -2.32 -14.40
N TRP A 306 -17.87 -1.16 -14.25
CA TRP A 306 -18.61 -0.51 -15.35
C TRP A 306 -17.70 -0.20 -16.56
N CYS A 307 -16.46 0.22 -16.31
CA CYS A 307 -15.47 0.45 -17.36
C CYS A 307 -14.74 -0.82 -17.82
N GLY A 308 -15.04 -2.00 -17.28
CA GLY A 308 -14.34 -3.25 -17.59
C GLY A 308 -12.86 -3.23 -17.20
N ARG A 309 -12.54 -2.64 -16.04
CA ARG A 309 -11.16 -2.49 -15.54
C ARG A 309 -11.00 -3.10 -14.14
N ALA A 310 -9.78 -3.51 -13.83
CA ALA A 310 -9.40 -4.00 -12.51
C ALA A 310 -7.96 -3.58 -12.16
N THR A 311 -7.61 -3.66 -10.89
CA THR A 311 -6.26 -3.49 -10.35
C THR A 311 -5.75 -4.85 -9.91
N LEU A 312 -4.51 -5.18 -10.23
CA LEU A 312 -3.86 -6.40 -9.79
C LEU A 312 -2.85 -6.07 -8.69
N THR A 313 -2.97 -6.74 -7.56
CA THR A 313 -2.06 -6.63 -6.41
C THR A 313 -1.49 -7.99 -6.05
N ILE A 314 -0.28 -8.01 -5.52
CA ILE A 314 0.37 -9.23 -5.05
C ILE A 314 0.81 -9.06 -3.61
N ASP A 315 0.80 -10.16 -2.87
CA ASP A 315 1.44 -10.28 -1.57
C ASP A 315 2.61 -11.25 -1.70
N THR A 316 3.77 -10.83 -1.20
CA THR A 316 5.01 -11.62 -1.21
C THR A 316 5.38 -12.03 0.21
N ALA A 317 6.19 -13.08 0.36
CA ALA A 317 6.61 -13.60 1.66
C ALA A 317 7.55 -12.67 2.46
N ALA A 318 7.63 -11.39 2.14
CA ALA A 318 8.47 -10.43 2.84
C ALA A 318 7.80 -9.93 4.13
N PHE A 319 8.53 -10.00 5.25
CA PHE A 319 8.09 -9.43 6.52
C PHE A 319 8.30 -7.91 6.50
N VAL A 320 7.26 -7.13 6.81
CA VAL A 320 7.35 -5.67 6.96
C VAL A 320 7.41 -5.34 8.45
N PRO A 321 8.49 -4.69 8.93
CA PRO A 321 8.61 -4.28 10.33
C PRO A 321 7.50 -3.31 10.75
N GLU A 322 7.09 -3.40 11.99
CA GLU A 322 5.99 -2.63 12.58
C GLU A 322 6.15 -1.10 12.46
N LYS A 323 7.39 -0.60 12.52
CA LYS A 323 7.71 0.83 12.36
C LYS A 323 7.38 1.40 10.98
N HIS A 324 7.36 0.58 9.94
CA HIS A 324 7.04 1.00 8.56
C HIS A 324 5.60 0.67 8.16
N ARG A 325 4.84 -0.01 9.03
CA ARG A 325 3.43 -0.35 8.80
C ARG A 325 2.54 0.87 8.57
N GLN A 326 2.79 1.97 9.26
CA GLN A 326 1.99 3.20 9.09
C GLN A 326 2.21 3.89 7.75
N GLN A 327 3.41 3.73 7.14
CA GLN A 327 3.70 4.24 5.78
C GLN A 327 3.39 3.21 4.69
N GLN A 328 3.37 1.93 5.03
CA GLN A 328 3.04 0.80 4.16
C GLN A 328 1.77 0.08 4.63
N GLN A 329 0.72 0.82 4.98
CA GLN A 329 -0.61 0.25 5.26
C GLN A 329 -1.19 -0.56 4.08
N GLU A 330 -0.40 -0.74 3.03
CA GLU A 330 -0.63 -1.61 1.90
C GLU A 330 0.44 -2.71 1.89
N GLY A 331 0.30 -3.73 2.73
CA GLY A 331 1.12 -4.96 2.65
C GLY A 331 0.95 -5.72 1.32
N SER A 332 0.01 -5.30 0.49
CA SER A 332 -0.16 -5.74 -0.89
C SER A 332 0.48 -4.73 -1.84
N HIS A 333 1.43 -5.20 -2.64
CA HIS A 333 2.05 -4.38 -3.67
C HIS A 333 1.18 -4.35 -4.94
N VAL A 334 0.87 -3.15 -5.41
CA VAL A 334 0.20 -2.98 -6.71
C VAL A 334 1.13 -3.51 -7.80
N LEU A 335 0.78 -4.64 -8.39
CA LEU A 335 1.52 -5.23 -9.51
C LEU A 335 1.19 -4.53 -10.82
N VAL A 336 -0.10 -4.30 -11.09
CA VAL A 336 -0.56 -3.50 -12.24
C VAL A 336 -1.69 -2.59 -11.76
N PRO A 337 -1.55 -1.26 -11.92
CA PRO A 337 -2.53 -0.30 -11.40
C PRO A 337 -3.88 -0.40 -12.11
N ILE A 338 -3.88 -0.65 -13.39
CA ILE A 338 -5.11 -0.82 -14.18
C ILE A 338 -4.87 -1.81 -15.32
N VAL A 339 -5.82 -2.73 -15.48
CA VAL A 339 -5.80 -3.74 -16.53
C VAL A 339 -7.23 -3.96 -17.05
N PRO A 340 -7.42 -4.14 -18.37
CA PRO A 340 -8.71 -4.55 -18.92
C PRO A 340 -9.12 -5.91 -18.38
N TRP A 341 -10.40 -6.07 -18.01
CA TRP A 341 -10.92 -7.34 -17.47
C TRP A 341 -10.62 -8.54 -18.38
N THR A 342 -10.68 -8.33 -19.69
CA THR A 342 -10.37 -9.35 -20.71
C THR A 342 -8.92 -9.86 -20.66
N ARG A 343 -7.98 -9.08 -20.13
CA ARG A 343 -6.56 -9.45 -20.00
C ARG A 343 -6.21 -9.97 -18.59
N VAL A 344 -7.12 -9.87 -17.62
CA VAL A 344 -6.84 -10.23 -16.22
C VAL A 344 -6.41 -11.69 -16.12
N VAL A 345 -7.14 -12.62 -16.73
CA VAL A 345 -6.83 -14.05 -16.66
C VAL A 345 -5.50 -14.38 -17.31
N ALA A 346 -5.23 -13.81 -18.50
CA ALA A 346 -3.94 -13.99 -19.18
C ALA A 346 -2.76 -13.48 -18.33
N LEU A 347 -2.94 -12.31 -17.67
CA LEU A 347 -1.93 -11.75 -16.80
C LEU A 347 -1.74 -12.59 -15.52
N VAL A 348 -2.82 -13.09 -14.92
CA VAL A 348 -2.76 -14.00 -13.77
C VAL A 348 -1.96 -15.26 -14.11
N ARG A 349 -2.18 -15.87 -15.27
CA ARG A 349 -1.41 -17.03 -15.75
C ARG A 349 0.06 -16.68 -15.95
N ALA A 350 0.35 -15.53 -16.56
CA ALA A 350 1.72 -15.09 -16.81
C ALA A 350 2.49 -14.79 -15.51
N VAL A 351 1.81 -14.31 -14.46
CA VAL A 351 2.41 -13.98 -13.17
C VAL A 351 2.56 -15.21 -12.28
N HIS A 352 1.59 -16.12 -12.33
CA HIS A 352 1.55 -17.28 -11.44
C HIS A 352 2.47 -18.39 -11.98
N PRO A 353 3.46 -18.85 -11.19
CA PRO A 353 4.32 -19.93 -11.65
C PRO A 353 3.51 -21.21 -11.90
N THR A 354 3.85 -21.86 -12.96
CA THR A 354 3.44 -23.13 -13.53
C THR A 354 2.54 -24.08 -12.72
N GLY A 355 1.55 -24.62 -13.37
CA GLY A 355 0.81 -25.86 -13.04
C GLY A 355 -0.62 -25.68 -12.57
N SER A 356 -0.91 -24.81 -11.61
CA SER A 356 -2.25 -24.80 -10.97
C SER A 356 -3.24 -23.75 -11.52
N THR A 357 -2.78 -22.82 -12.34
CA THR A 357 -3.64 -21.81 -13.00
C THR A 357 -3.79 -22.03 -14.50
N ALA A 358 -3.19 -23.10 -15.04
CA ALA A 358 -3.32 -23.45 -16.46
C ALA A 358 -4.79 -23.65 -16.86
N ASP A 359 -5.59 -24.20 -15.94
CA ASP A 359 -7.03 -24.47 -16.15
C ASP A 359 -7.92 -23.24 -15.90
N LEU A 360 -7.36 -22.13 -15.43
CA LEU A 360 -8.13 -20.91 -15.23
C LEU A 360 -8.42 -20.25 -16.58
N THR A 361 -9.49 -20.65 -17.23
CA THR A 361 -9.92 -20.08 -18.52
C THR A 361 -10.72 -18.81 -18.33
N ASP A 362 -11.62 -18.81 -17.36
CA ASP A 362 -12.50 -17.69 -17.05
C ASP A 362 -12.81 -17.67 -15.54
N LEU A 363 -12.75 -16.48 -14.94
CA LEU A 363 -13.14 -16.28 -13.54
C LEU A 363 -14.64 -16.37 -13.32
N ASP A 364 -15.43 -16.06 -14.34
CA ASP A 364 -16.89 -16.08 -14.24
C ASP A 364 -17.46 -17.49 -14.48
N ALA A 365 -16.72 -18.38 -15.12
CA ALA A 365 -17.08 -19.78 -15.37
C ALA A 365 -16.77 -20.74 -14.21
N LEU A 366 -16.16 -20.25 -13.12
CA LEU A 366 -15.84 -21.07 -11.95
C LEU A 366 -17.11 -21.50 -11.19
N ASP A 367 -17.08 -22.68 -10.60
CA ASP A 367 -18.13 -23.16 -9.69
C ASP A 367 -18.02 -22.42 -8.34
N TRP A 368 -18.66 -21.27 -8.28
CA TRP A 368 -18.66 -20.42 -7.10
C TRP A 368 -19.59 -20.96 -6.02
N GLN A 369 -19.01 -21.35 -4.88
CA GLN A 369 -19.75 -21.73 -3.68
C GLN A 369 -20.04 -20.47 -2.85
N PRO A 370 -21.32 -20.05 -2.76
CA PRO A 370 -21.69 -18.84 -2.02
C PRO A 370 -21.59 -19.08 -0.51
N VAL A 371 -21.48 -18.01 0.25
CA VAL A 371 -21.62 -18.03 1.71
C VAL A 371 -23.07 -18.36 2.12
N ASP A 372 -23.29 -18.65 3.40
CA ASP A 372 -24.62 -18.99 3.91
C ASP A 372 -25.67 -17.91 3.53
N PRO A 373 -26.82 -18.28 2.97
CA PRO A 373 -27.89 -17.33 2.58
C PRO A 373 -28.39 -16.44 3.72
N ARG A 374 -28.23 -16.88 4.97
CA ARG A 374 -28.63 -16.11 6.17
C ARG A 374 -27.67 -14.95 6.46
N THR A 375 -26.54 -14.87 5.78
CA THR A 375 -25.53 -13.83 5.97
C THR A 375 -26.12 -12.43 5.86
N PHE A 376 -26.95 -12.18 4.85
CA PHE A 376 -27.61 -10.87 4.72
C PHE A 376 -28.46 -10.53 5.97
N ARG A 377 -29.31 -11.46 6.41
CA ARG A 377 -30.16 -11.22 7.59
C ARG A 377 -29.33 -10.95 8.85
N ARG A 378 -28.20 -11.64 9.01
CA ARG A 378 -27.27 -11.42 10.11
C ARG A 378 -26.65 -10.01 10.08
N LEU A 379 -26.18 -9.59 8.91
CA LEU A 379 -25.56 -8.27 8.74
C LEU A 379 -26.59 -7.13 8.87
N ALA A 380 -27.74 -7.28 8.23
CA ALA A 380 -28.81 -6.27 8.25
C ALA A 380 -29.31 -6.02 9.66
N ARG A 381 -29.60 -7.07 10.45
CA ARG A 381 -30.12 -6.89 11.83
C ARG A 381 -29.21 -6.00 12.69
N VAL A 382 -27.91 -6.23 12.69
CA VAL A 382 -26.96 -5.44 13.50
C VAL A 382 -26.94 -3.98 13.03
N ARG A 383 -26.92 -3.78 11.72
CA ARG A 383 -26.85 -2.43 11.12
C ARG A 383 -28.15 -1.65 11.31
N THR A 384 -29.29 -2.31 11.13
CA THR A 384 -30.62 -1.71 11.33
C THR A 384 -30.81 -1.29 12.78
N VAL A 385 -30.46 -2.14 13.74
CA VAL A 385 -30.54 -1.79 15.18
C VAL A 385 -29.65 -0.59 15.48
N LEU A 386 -28.42 -0.57 14.96
CA LEU A 386 -27.51 0.56 15.13
C LEU A 386 -28.05 1.84 14.49
N ALA A 387 -28.59 1.74 13.26
CA ALA A 387 -29.17 2.89 12.57
C ALA A 387 -30.39 3.48 13.34
N ILE A 388 -31.24 2.63 13.89
CA ILE A 388 -32.35 3.06 14.71
C ILE A 388 -31.85 3.74 15.99
N ALA A 389 -30.87 3.15 16.68
CA ALA A 389 -30.31 3.71 17.91
C ALA A 389 -29.67 5.09 17.66
N VAL A 390 -28.89 5.21 16.56
CA VAL A 390 -28.30 6.49 16.14
C VAL A 390 -29.41 7.49 15.75
N GLY A 391 -30.42 7.05 15.01
CA GLY A 391 -31.56 7.89 14.63
C GLY A 391 -32.31 8.47 15.82
N ILE A 392 -32.56 7.65 16.82
CA ILE A 392 -33.19 8.08 18.07
C ILE A 392 -32.28 9.10 18.80
N GLY A 393 -30.99 8.81 18.94
CA GLY A 393 -30.03 9.72 19.55
C GLY A 393 -29.96 11.09 18.86
N LEU A 394 -29.91 11.07 17.53
CA LEU A 394 -29.88 12.29 16.71
C LEU A 394 -31.21 13.08 16.76
N TRP A 395 -32.33 12.39 16.93
CA TRP A 395 -33.62 13.06 17.12
C TRP A 395 -33.62 13.96 18.36
N PHE A 396 -33.14 13.44 19.47
CA PHE A 396 -33.04 14.22 20.71
C PHE A 396 -31.97 15.33 20.65
N ALA A 397 -30.90 15.09 19.89
CA ALA A 397 -29.74 16.01 19.81
C ALA A 397 -29.91 17.15 18.78
N ILE A 398 -30.59 16.88 17.65
CA ILE A 398 -30.60 17.82 16.53
C ILE A 398 -32.03 18.20 16.12
N HIS A 399 -32.78 17.29 15.47
CA HIS A 399 -34.10 17.59 14.94
C HIS A 399 -34.81 16.33 14.41
N TRP A 400 -36.14 16.38 14.22
CA TRP A 400 -36.94 15.23 13.74
C TRP A 400 -36.49 14.68 12.36
N TRP A 401 -36.01 15.52 11.44
CA TRP A 401 -35.54 15.06 10.13
C TRP A 401 -34.27 14.19 10.19
N ALA A 402 -33.54 14.21 11.28
CA ALA A 402 -32.38 13.36 11.51
C ALA A 402 -32.75 11.86 11.49
N ILE A 403 -33.98 11.52 11.86
CA ILE A 403 -34.51 10.14 11.72
C ILE A 403 -34.52 9.71 10.25
N ALA A 404 -35.02 10.58 9.35
CA ALA A 404 -35.07 10.26 7.94
C ALA A 404 -33.65 10.03 7.36
N VAL A 405 -32.67 10.85 7.76
CA VAL A 405 -31.26 10.67 7.38
C VAL A 405 -30.71 9.36 7.92
N ALA A 406 -30.98 9.02 9.17
CA ALA A 406 -30.52 7.78 9.79
C ALA A 406 -31.15 6.54 9.11
N LEU A 407 -32.44 6.60 8.74
CA LEU A 407 -33.12 5.52 8.02
C LEU A 407 -32.56 5.36 6.59
N LEU A 408 -32.29 6.46 5.87
CA LEU A 408 -31.67 6.42 4.54
C LEU A 408 -30.26 5.84 4.61
N LEU A 409 -29.48 6.25 5.60
CA LEU A 409 -28.14 5.68 5.84
C LEU A 409 -28.22 4.20 6.19
N GLY A 410 -29.17 3.81 7.04
CA GLY A 410 -29.45 2.41 7.37
C GLY A 410 -29.78 1.58 6.13
N ALA A 411 -30.70 2.04 5.31
CA ALA A 411 -31.08 1.39 4.05
C ALA A 411 -29.90 1.29 3.08
N TRP A 412 -29.08 2.33 2.98
CA TRP A 412 -27.83 2.30 2.21
C TRP A 412 -26.83 1.25 2.72
N LEU A 413 -26.62 1.18 4.03
CA LEU A 413 -25.75 0.18 4.64
C LEU A 413 -26.28 -1.24 4.45
N ASP A 414 -27.61 -1.43 4.48
CA ASP A 414 -28.24 -2.73 4.21
C ASP A 414 -28.12 -3.13 2.73
N ALA A 415 -28.24 -2.17 1.81
CA ALA A 415 -27.97 -2.41 0.40
C ALA A 415 -26.51 -2.86 0.17
N LEU A 416 -25.55 -2.19 0.82
CA LEU A 416 -24.15 -2.62 0.78
C LEU A 416 -23.94 -4.01 1.41
N ALA A 417 -24.67 -4.35 2.48
CA ALA A 417 -24.64 -5.68 3.09
C ALA A 417 -25.18 -6.76 2.15
N TRP A 418 -26.25 -6.45 1.43
CA TRP A 418 -26.84 -7.37 0.47
C TRP A 418 -25.90 -7.65 -0.70
N VAL A 419 -25.30 -6.61 -1.29
CA VAL A 419 -24.28 -6.74 -2.34
C VAL A 419 -23.07 -7.54 -1.82
N SER A 420 -22.62 -7.26 -0.60
CA SER A 420 -21.52 -7.96 0.06
C SER A 420 -21.82 -9.46 0.21
N ALA A 421 -22.99 -9.82 0.74
CA ALA A 421 -23.40 -11.20 0.92
C ALA A 421 -23.53 -11.96 -0.42
N ARG A 422 -24.05 -11.30 -1.46
CA ARG A 422 -24.19 -11.92 -2.81
C ARG A 422 -22.87 -12.12 -3.52
N LEU A 423 -21.92 -11.19 -3.35
CA LEU A 423 -20.63 -11.26 -4.04
C LEU A 423 -19.59 -12.11 -3.30
N THR A 424 -19.82 -12.42 -2.01
CA THR A 424 -18.87 -13.24 -1.24
C THR A 424 -19.08 -14.72 -1.56
N ALA A 425 -18.04 -15.36 -2.11
CA ALA A 425 -18.06 -16.75 -2.50
C ALA A 425 -16.62 -17.27 -2.61
N PHE A 426 -16.45 -18.59 -2.60
CA PHE A 426 -15.17 -19.23 -2.89
C PHE A 426 -15.32 -20.28 -3.98
N ALA A 427 -14.23 -20.56 -4.66
CA ALA A 427 -14.16 -21.55 -5.71
C ALA A 427 -12.80 -22.24 -5.70
N TRP A 428 -12.67 -23.32 -6.42
CA TRP A 428 -11.44 -24.05 -6.62
C TRP A 428 -11.07 -24.09 -8.09
N SER A 429 -9.79 -23.91 -8.39
CA SER A 429 -9.20 -24.21 -9.69
C SER A 429 -7.97 -25.05 -9.46
N GLY A 430 -8.06 -26.37 -9.66
CA GLY A 430 -7.01 -27.30 -9.29
C GLY A 430 -6.62 -27.17 -7.81
N GLU A 431 -5.37 -26.84 -7.54
CA GLU A 431 -4.82 -26.61 -6.20
C GLU A 431 -4.90 -25.14 -5.74
N THR A 432 -5.59 -24.29 -6.47
CA THR A 432 -5.71 -22.87 -6.10
C THR A 432 -7.07 -22.60 -5.48
N LEU A 433 -7.08 -22.09 -4.26
CA LEU A 433 -8.25 -21.54 -3.62
C LEU A 433 -8.48 -20.12 -4.15
N ILE A 434 -9.65 -19.89 -4.69
CA ILE A 434 -10.07 -18.56 -5.19
C ILE A 434 -11.18 -18.07 -4.28
N PHE A 435 -10.95 -16.93 -3.66
CA PHE A 435 -11.93 -16.33 -2.75
C PHE A 435 -12.35 -14.95 -3.24
N ARG A 436 -13.62 -14.77 -3.45
CA ARG A 436 -14.25 -13.51 -3.81
C ARG A 436 -14.89 -12.90 -2.58
N SER A 437 -14.43 -11.72 -2.18
CA SER A 437 -15.00 -10.94 -1.09
C SER A 437 -15.49 -9.58 -1.59
N SER A 438 -16.45 -9.00 -0.88
CA SER A 438 -16.93 -7.66 -1.14
C SER A 438 -17.33 -6.97 0.17
N ASN A 439 -17.04 -5.69 0.27
CA ASN A 439 -17.57 -4.83 1.34
C ASN A 439 -18.84 -4.07 0.89
N GLY A 440 -19.46 -4.51 -0.21
CA GLY A 440 -20.59 -3.84 -0.86
C GLY A 440 -20.16 -2.81 -1.93
N TRP A 441 -18.98 -2.22 -1.79
CA TRP A 441 -18.42 -1.26 -2.74
C TRP A 441 -17.29 -1.87 -3.58
N THR A 442 -16.26 -2.34 -2.92
CA THR A 442 -15.09 -2.93 -3.57
C THR A 442 -15.19 -4.45 -3.59
N ARG A 443 -15.01 -5.06 -4.76
CA ARG A 443 -14.88 -6.51 -4.93
C ARG A 443 -13.39 -6.86 -4.96
N ARG A 444 -13.02 -7.93 -4.27
CA ARG A 444 -11.66 -8.49 -4.26
C ARG A 444 -11.74 -9.97 -4.56
N ILE A 445 -10.95 -10.43 -5.52
CA ILE A 445 -10.80 -11.84 -5.85
C ILE A 445 -9.36 -12.22 -5.51
N SER A 446 -9.20 -13.01 -4.47
CA SER A 446 -7.89 -13.46 -3.97
C SER A 446 -7.62 -14.87 -4.41
N LEU A 447 -6.47 -15.12 -5.02
CA LEU A 447 -6.00 -16.43 -5.46
C LEU A 447 -4.84 -16.85 -4.55
N VAL A 448 -4.97 -17.99 -3.90
CA VAL A 448 -3.98 -18.58 -2.99
C VAL A 448 -3.76 -20.03 -3.37
N ARG A 449 -2.51 -20.42 -3.56
CA ARG A 449 -2.16 -21.83 -3.77
C ARG A 449 -2.22 -22.58 -2.44
N THR A 450 -2.69 -23.81 -2.46
CA THR A 450 -2.70 -24.67 -1.28
C THR A 450 -1.30 -24.95 -0.74
N SER A 451 -0.30 -25.09 -1.61
CA SER A 451 1.10 -25.27 -1.24
C SER A 451 1.75 -24.05 -0.54
N ARG A 452 1.08 -22.89 -0.53
CA ARG A 452 1.53 -21.68 0.15
C ARG A 452 0.80 -21.42 1.47
N VAL A 453 -0.19 -22.23 1.78
CA VAL A 453 -0.94 -22.13 3.03
C VAL A 453 -0.08 -22.66 4.17
N GLN A 454 0.14 -21.84 5.20
CA GLN A 454 0.91 -22.23 6.38
C GLN A 454 0.01 -22.58 7.55
N VAL A 455 -1.04 -21.78 7.77
CA VAL A 455 -1.95 -21.97 8.90
C VAL A 455 -3.39 -21.83 8.43
N VAL A 456 -4.22 -22.75 8.86
CA VAL A 456 -5.68 -22.65 8.65
C VAL A 456 -6.35 -22.57 10.01
N THR A 457 -7.04 -21.49 10.28
CA THR A 457 -7.71 -21.25 11.56
C THR A 457 -9.21 -21.19 11.36
N VAL A 458 -9.96 -21.94 12.15
CA VAL A 458 -11.42 -21.81 12.22
C VAL A 458 -11.79 -20.94 13.40
N ARG A 459 -12.54 -19.88 13.15
CA ARG A 459 -13.02 -18.95 14.18
C ARG A 459 -14.55 -18.91 14.20
N GLN A 460 -15.09 -18.71 15.39
CA GLN A 460 -16.52 -18.62 15.59
C GLN A 460 -16.81 -17.61 16.69
N SER A 461 -17.51 -16.54 16.35
CA SER A 461 -17.95 -15.52 17.31
C SER A 461 -19.27 -15.96 18.00
N PRO A 462 -19.67 -15.37 19.14
CA PRO A 462 -20.96 -15.64 19.76
C PRO A 462 -22.15 -15.42 18.80
N LEU A 463 -22.05 -14.45 17.91
CA LEU A 463 -23.05 -14.23 16.86
C LEU A 463 -23.02 -15.34 15.80
N ASP A 464 -21.85 -15.84 15.44
CA ASP A 464 -21.72 -16.94 14.48
C ASP A 464 -22.29 -18.24 15.06
N LEU A 465 -22.10 -18.50 16.36
CA LEU A 465 -22.72 -19.61 17.07
C LEU A 465 -24.25 -19.57 16.96
N ARG A 466 -24.85 -18.40 17.22
CA ARG A 466 -26.30 -18.23 17.12
C ARG A 466 -26.88 -18.49 15.73
N TRP A 467 -26.07 -18.25 14.68
CA TRP A 467 -26.47 -18.43 13.29
C TRP A 467 -25.97 -19.74 12.70
N ALA A 468 -25.31 -20.61 13.47
CA ALA A 468 -24.63 -21.84 13.03
C ALA A 468 -23.67 -21.59 11.85
N MET A 469 -22.87 -20.53 11.97
CA MET A 469 -21.86 -20.12 10.99
C MET A 469 -20.46 -20.25 11.56
N LYS A 470 -19.47 -20.43 10.70
CA LYS A 470 -18.04 -20.41 11.00
C LYS A 470 -17.32 -19.51 10.01
N ARG A 471 -16.12 -19.11 10.42
CA ARG A 471 -15.16 -18.36 9.60
C ARG A 471 -13.90 -19.19 9.44
N VAL A 472 -13.40 -19.32 8.22
CA VAL A 472 -12.12 -19.97 7.92
C VAL A 472 -11.13 -18.89 7.53
N VAL A 473 -10.04 -18.82 8.26
CA VAL A 473 -8.93 -17.89 8.00
C VAL A 473 -7.74 -18.70 7.51
N VAL A 474 -7.23 -18.33 6.35
CA VAL A 474 -6.11 -18.98 5.68
C VAL A 474 -4.93 -18.02 5.72
N ASP A 475 -3.88 -18.40 6.41
CA ASP A 475 -2.66 -17.60 6.52
C ASP A 475 -1.56 -18.19 5.62
N THR A 476 -0.89 -17.28 4.90
CA THR A 476 0.26 -17.59 4.05
C THR A 476 1.54 -17.03 4.66
N ALA A 477 2.71 -17.43 4.14
CA ALA A 477 4.00 -16.90 4.62
C ALA A 477 4.04 -15.37 4.58
N GLY A 478 4.47 -14.74 5.68
CA GLY A 478 4.49 -13.28 5.82
C GLY A 478 3.23 -12.67 6.44
N ALA A 479 2.21 -13.49 6.74
CA ALA A 479 0.95 -13.02 7.33
C ALA A 479 1.07 -12.52 8.79
N ALA A 480 2.16 -12.80 9.48
CA ALA A 480 2.41 -12.36 10.88
C ALA A 480 2.29 -10.82 11.08
N GLY A 481 2.19 -10.07 10.00
CA GLY A 481 2.00 -8.62 9.96
C GLY A 481 0.55 -8.12 9.85
N GLY A 482 -0.47 -8.98 9.86
CA GLY A 482 -1.88 -8.57 9.96
C GLY A 482 -2.58 -8.18 8.67
N GLY A 483 -1.96 -8.34 7.48
CA GLY A 483 -2.54 -7.93 6.20
C GLY A 483 -2.71 -9.02 5.13
N HIS A 484 -2.13 -10.19 5.32
CA HIS A 484 -1.96 -11.17 4.23
C HIS A 484 -2.85 -12.41 4.33
N HIS A 485 -3.76 -12.48 5.31
CA HIS A 485 -4.68 -13.60 5.44
C HIS A 485 -5.87 -13.49 4.48
N VAL A 486 -6.37 -14.63 4.07
CA VAL A 486 -7.66 -14.76 3.39
C VAL A 486 -8.70 -15.16 4.42
N ASP A 487 -9.63 -14.26 4.70
CA ASP A 487 -10.69 -14.45 5.67
C ASP A 487 -12.01 -14.76 4.95
N ILE A 488 -12.44 -16.01 5.05
CA ILE A 488 -13.68 -16.51 4.44
C ILE A 488 -14.76 -16.57 5.54
N PRO A 489 -15.56 -15.52 5.68
CA PRO A 489 -16.55 -15.42 6.73
C PRO A 489 -17.88 -16.13 6.36
N TRP A 490 -18.73 -16.33 7.33
CA TRP A 490 -20.15 -16.68 7.16
C TRP A 490 -20.42 -17.97 6.40
N LEU A 491 -19.57 -18.97 6.57
CA LEU A 491 -19.81 -20.31 6.03
C LEU A 491 -20.73 -21.08 6.97
N SER A 492 -21.61 -21.90 6.42
CA SER A 492 -22.33 -22.90 7.21
C SER A 492 -21.36 -23.89 7.82
N VAL A 493 -21.68 -24.46 8.99
CA VAL A 493 -20.79 -25.38 9.70
C VAL A 493 -20.27 -26.52 8.82
N PRO A 494 -21.12 -27.24 8.03
CA PRO A 494 -20.63 -28.33 7.18
C PRO A 494 -19.65 -27.86 6.09
N VAL A 495 -19.94 -26.71 5.46
CA VAL A 495 -19.08 -26.14 4.41
C VAL A 495 -17.73 -25.68 4.97
N ALA A 496 -17.75 -25.05 6.16
CA ALA A 496 -16.52 -24.60 6.83
C ALA A 496 -15.64 -25.78 7.23
N ASP A 497 -16.22 -26.86 7.78
CA ASP A 497 -15.50 -28.04 8.20
C ASP A 497 -14.95 -28.83 6.98
N GLY A 498 -15.69 -28.93 5.88
CA GLY A 498 -15.22 -29.48 4.62
C GLY A 498 -14.06 -28.68 4.01
N LEU A 499 -14.17 -27.34 3.99
CA LEU A 499 -13.11 -26.46 3.52
C LEU A 499 -11.85 -26.59 4.37
N TYR A 500 -12.01 -26.62 5.71
CA TYR A 500 -10.91 -26.82 6.64
C TYR A 500 -10.20 -28.16 6.43
N ALA A 501 -10.95 -29.26 6.31
CA ALA A 501 -10.41 -30.59 6.06
C ALA A 501 -9.58 -30.64 4.77
N ARG A 502 -10.10 -30.07 3.68
CA ARG A 502 -9.41 -30.00 2.39
C ARG A 502 -8.10 -29.19 2.46
N LEU A 503 -8.15 -27.99 3.07
CA LEU A 503 -6.96 -27.14 3.24
C LEU A 503 -5.91 -27.77 4.15
N ARG A 504 -6.33 -28.44 5.24
CA ARG A 504 -5.43 -29.16 6.13
C ARG A 504 -4.69 -30.28 5.42
N HIS A 505 -5.38 -31.06 4.62
CA HIS A 505 -4.76 -32.12 3.80
C HIS A 505 -3.69 -31.55 2.85
N ALA A 506 -4.01 -30.46 2.19
CA ALA A 506 -3.08 -29.81 1.25
C ALA A 506 -1.88 -29.11 1.91
N ALA A 507 -2.00 -28.71 3.18
CA ALA A 507 -0.88 -28.09 3.94
C ALA A 507 0.09 -29.14 4.53
N VAL A 508 -0.27 -30.43 4.56
CA VAL A 508 0.56 -31.55 5.10
C VAL A 508 1.33 -32.26 3.99
N GLN A 509 0.93 -32.10 2.75
CA GLN A 509 1.64 -32.58 1.55
C GLN A 509 2.69 -31.56 1.08
#